data_7da71b75665c11c7ab2cb9692cbd2991
#
_entry.id   7da71b75665c11c7ab2cb9692cbd2991
#
_cell.length_a   1.000
_cell.length_b   1.000
_cell.length_c   1.000
_cell.angle_alpha   90.00
_cell.angle_beta   90.00
_cell.angle_gamma   90.00
#
_symmetry.space_group_name_H-M   'P 1'
#
loop_
_entity.id
_entity.type
_entity.pdbx_description
1 polymer ?
#
loop_
_entity_poly.entity_id
_entity_poly.type
_entity_poly.pdbx_seq_one_letter_code
_entity_poly.pdbx_strand_id
1 'polypeptide(L)'
;MTEGFIDDEVDVCVVGSGAGGAPIAHALSRAGARVVVLEKGPWYQHEDFNHDEIATARRDMWVPFVSEEPHLQKNGDGPAFKTANGWIARCVGGGTVHMSGYFYRLHPEDFRLGTRYGRLPGANVADWPIEYDDLAPYYDRVE
;
A
#
# COMPACT_ATOMS: atom_id res chain seq x y z
N MET A 1 -4.26 -1.35 26.04
CA MET A 1 -3.43 -2.21 25.17
C MET A 1 -2.12 -2.39 25.90
N THR A 2 -1.83 -3.62 26.30
CA THR A 2 -0.55 -3.97 26.94
C THR A 2 0.55 -3.83 25.88
N GLU A 3 1.50 -2.95 26.14
CA GLU A 3 2.77 -2.90 25.41
C GLU A 3 3.50 -4.23 25.67
N GLY A 4 3.24 -5.21 24.82
CA GLY A 4 4.03 -6.43 24.78
C GLY A 4 5.32 -6.13 24.06
N PHE A 5 6.41 -5.96 24.76
CA PHE A 5 7.72 -6.07 24.16
C PHE A 5 7.88 -7.51 23.67
N ILE A 6 8.21 -7.66 22.39
CA ILE A 6 8.59 -8.95 21.85
C ILE A 6 10.05 -9.17 22.31
N ASP A 7 10.22 -9.91 23.37
CA ASP A 7 11.55 -10.34 23.86
C ASP A 7 12.11 -11.51 23.01
N ASP A 8 11.31 -12.03 22.09
CA ASP A 8 11.70 -13.17 21.28
C ASP A 8 12.49 -12.72 20.04
N GLU A 9 13.58 -13.39 19.79
CA GLU A 9 14.34 -13.27 18.56
C GLU A 9 13.47 -13.72 17.38
N VAL A 10 13.35 -12.90 16.35
CA VAL A 10 12.61 -13.19 15.10
C VAL A 10 13.54 -13.25 13.92
N ASP A 11 13.16 -14.02 12.90
CA ASP A 11 13.98 -14.16 11.69
C ASP A 11 13.77 -12.96 10.75
N VAL A 12 12.55 -12.40 10.75
CA VAL A 12 12.19 -11.29 9.86
C VAL A 12 11.26 -10.30 10.56
N CYS A 13 11.58 -9.01 10.45
CA CYS A 13 10.71 -7.91 10.85
C CYS A 13 10.20 -7.19 9.59
N VAL A 14 8.88 -7.20 9.38
CA VAL A 14 8.19 -6.51 8.29
C VAL A 14 7.61 -5.21 8.82
N VAL A 15 7.94 -4.08 8.22
CA VAL A 15 7.42 -2.77 8.59
C VAL A 15 6.26 -2.39 7.66
N GLY A 16 5.08 -2.32 8.23
CA GLY A 16 3.83 -2.05 7.52
C GLY A 16 3.13 -3.32 7.01
N SER A 17 1.81 -3.36 7.20
CA SER A 17 0.94 -4.49 6.85
C SER A 17 0.11 -4.26 5.57
N GLY A 18 0.50 -3.28 4.75
CA GLY A 18 -0.15 -3.00 3.46
C GLY A 18 0.09 -4.08 2.41
N ALA A 19 -0.31 -3.78 1.15
CA ALA A 19 -0.23 -4.70 0.02
C ALA A 19 1.18 -5.27 -0.27
N GLY A 20 2.23 -4.58 0.16
CA GLY A 20 3.60 -5.09 0.04
C GLY A 20 4.02 -5.99 1.20
N GLY A 21 3.76 -5.55 2.44
CA GLY A 21 4.24 -6.24 3.65
C GLY A 21 3.45 -7.51 3.97
N ALA A 22 2.14 -7.47 3.85
CA ALA A 22 1.28 -8.60 4.20
C ALA A 22 1.58 -9.87 3.36
N PRO A 23 1.72 -9.83 2.03
CA PRO A 23 2.09 -11.00 1.22
C PRO A 23 3.47 -11.55 1.56
N ILE A 24 4.43 -10.67 1.84
CA ILE A 24 5.78 -11.09 2.25
C ILE A 24 5.73 -11.80 3.59
N ALA A 25 5.04 -11.22 4.58
CA ALA A 25 4.86 -11.84 5.89
C ALA A 25 4.17 -13.21 5.77
N HIS A 26 3.14 -13.30 4.94
CA HIS A 26 2.46 -14.56 4.66
C HIS A 26 3.40 -15.60 4.03
N ALA A 27 4.11 -15.22 2.97
CA ALA A 27 5.00 -16.14 2.27
C ALA A 27 6.13 -16.67 3.17
N LEU A 28 6.75 -15.79 3.95
CA LEU A 28 7.86 -16.15 4.83
C LEU A 28 7.39 -17.00 6.02
N SER A 29 6.26 -16.66 6.63
CA SER A 29 5.70 -17.48 7.72
C SER A 29 5.27 -18.87 7.23
N ARG A 30 4.74 -18.97 6.02
CA ARG A 30 4.44 -20.26 5.38
C ARG A 30 5.70 -21.09 5.09
N ALA A 31 6.83 -20.43 4.87
CA ALA A 31 8.13 -21.08 4.72
C ALA A 31 8.79 -21.45 6.05
N GLY A 32 8.14 -21.16 7.18
CA GLY A 32 8.61 -21.54 8.53
C GLY A 32 9.44 -20.46 9.24
N ALA A 33 9.59 -19.27 8.67
CA ALA A 33 10.27 -18.15 9.32
C ALA A 33 9.40 -17.58 10.46
N ARG A 34 10.04 -17.16 11.57
CA ARG A 34 9.41 -16.39 12.64
C ARG A 34 9.33 -14.93 12.19
N VAL A 35 8.13 -14.47 11.86
CA VAL A 35 7.89 -13.14 11.28
C VAL A 35 7.15 -12.26 12.28
N VAL A 36 7.64 -11.05 12.51
CA VAL A 36 6.90 -9.99 13.18
C VAL A 36 6.52 -8.92 12.16
N VAL A 37 5.31 -8.40 12.28
CA VAL A 37 4.82 -7.28 11.46
C VAL A 37 4.56 -6.09 12.38
N LEU A 38 5.23 -4.97 12.11
CA LEU A 38 5.03 -3.72 12.82
C LEU A 38 4.10 -2.83 12.00
N GLU A 39 2.93 -2.53 12.54
CA GLU A 39 1.94 -1.66 11.92
C GLU A 39 1.61 -0.49 12.86
N LYS A 40 1.61 0.73 12.34
CA LYS A 40 1.36 1.94 13.15
C LYS A 40 -0.13 2.25 13.34
N GLY A 41 -0.98 1.69 12.49
CA GLY A 41 -2.42 1.96 12.48
C GLY A 41 -3.25 0.92 13.21
N PRO A 42 -4.50 1.24 13.53
CA PRO A 42 -5.42 0.31 14.18
C PRO A 42 -5.84 -0.83 13.24
N TRP A 43 -6.30 -1.91 13.84
CA TRP A 43 -7.01 -2.96 13.12
C TRP A 43 -8.51 -2.67 13.18
N TYR A 44 -9.06 -2.24 12.07
CA TYR A 44 -10.51 -2.06 11.92
C TYR A 44 -11.21 -3.40 11.81
N GLN A 45 -12.31 -3.54 12.54
CA GLN A 45 -13.16 -4.72 12.50
C GLN A 45 -14.32 -4.51 11.51
N HIS A 46 -15.04 -5.58 11.18
CA HIS A 46 -16.17 -5.49 10.25
C HIS A 46 -17.22 -4.45 10.67
N GLU A 47 -17.45 -4.31 11.96
CA GLU A 47 -18.40 -3.39 12.55
C GLU A 47 -18.01 -1.92 12.43
N ASP A 48 -16.72 -1.64 12.19
CA ASP A 48 -16.23 -0.28 11.97
C ASP A 48 -16.59 0.22 10.56
N PHE A 49 -16.91 -0.70 9.65
CA PHE A 49 -17.31 -0.40 8.27
C PHE A 49 -18.83 -0.26 8.22
N ASN A 50 -19.31 0.95 8.05
CA ASN A 50 -20.73 1.23 7.88
C ASN A 50 -21.05 1.67 6.45
N HIS A 51 -22.33 1.63 6.06
CA HIS A 51 -22.80 2.08 4.76
C HIS A 51 -23.08 3.59 4.70
N ASP A 52 -22.61 4.35 5.69
CA ASP A 52 -22.67 5.79 5.68
C ASP A 52 -21.57 6.37 4.80
N GLU A 53 -21.92 6.74 3.57
CA GLU A 53 -20.97 7.30 2.60
C GLU A 53 -20.32 8.60 3.11
N ILE A 54 -21.00 9.38 3.94
CA ILE A 54 -20.46 10.62 4.49
C ILE A 54 -19.38 10.29 5.52
N ALA A 55 -19.63 9.35 6.40
CA ALA A 55 -18.68 8.93 7.43
C ALA A 55 -17.49 8.19 6.82
N THR A 56 -17.74 7.28 5.85
CA THR A 56 -16.69 6.48 5.22
C THR A 56 -15.93 7.22 4.12
N ALA A 57 -16.56 8.16 3.41
CA ALA A 57 -15.89 9.01 2.43
C ALA A 57 -15.02 10.09 3.07
N ARG A 58 -15.27 10.43 4.33
CA ARG A 58 -14.35 11.26 5.11
C ARG A 58 -13.09 10.45 5.37
N ARG A 59 -11.96 11.04 5.02
CA ARG A 59 -10.64 10.45 5.24
C ARG A 59 -10.29 10.27 6.71
N ASP A 60 -11.06 10.88 7.58
CA ASP A 60 -10.80 11.00 9.01
C ASP A 60 -10.58 9.64 9.69
N MET A 61 -11.21 8.58 9.16
CA MET A 61 -11.04 7.23 9.68
C MET A 61 -9.71 6.58 9.28
N TRP A 62 -9.28 6.79 8.03
CA TRP A 62 -8.14 6.08 7.44
C TRP A 62 -6.87 6.90 7.39
N VAL A 63 -7.02 8.20 7.14
CA VAL A 63 -5.91 9.12 6.95
C VAL A 63 -5.79 10.01 8.18
N PRO A 64 -4.64 10.02 8.86
CA PRO A 64 -4.45 10.86 10.04
C PRO A 64 -4.55 12.34 9.70
N PHE A 65 -4.98 13.15 10.69
CA PHE A 65 -4.98 14.60 10.54
C PHE A 65 -3.56 15.14 10.32
N VAL A 66 -3.45 16.27 9.64
CA VAL A 66 -2.16 16.97 9.40
C VAL A 66 -1.43 17.28 10.71
N SER A 67 -2.17 17.50 11.80
CA SER A 67 -1.61 17.74 13.12
C SER A 67 -0.96 16.52 13.75
N GLU A 68 -1.44 15.32 13.41
CA GLU A 68 -0.96 14.05 13.95
C GLU A 68 0.19 13.49 13.11
N GLU A 69 0.00 13.45 11.80
CA GLU A 69 0.96 12.86 10.87
C GLU A 69 1.03 13.70 9.58
N PRO A 70 1.79 14.80 9.57
CA PRO A 70 1.87 15.67 8.42
C PRO A 70 2.68 15.03 7.29
N HIS A 71 2.11 15.01 6.08
CA HIS A 71 2.88 14.78 4.86
C HIS A 71 3.54 16.08 4.41
N LEU A 72 4.76 15.98 3.90
CA LEU A 72 5.47 17.11 3.32
C LEU A 72 5.33 17.07 1.81
N GLN A 73 4.73 18.10 1.25
CA GLN A 73 4.65 18.28 -0.19
C GLN A 73 5.54 19.42 -0.65
N LYS A 74 6.23 19.21 -1.76
CA LYS A 74 7.03 20.25 -2.42
C LYS A 74 6.58 20.36 -3.87
N ASN A 75 6.25 21.58 -4.31
CA ASN A 75 5.87 21.86 -5.70
C ASN A 75 7.04 22.54 -6.39
N GLY A 76 7.66 21.85 -7.35
CA GLY A 76 8.85 22.33 -8.03
C GLY A 76 9.97 22.70 -7.04
N ASP A 77 10.55 23.90 -7.23
CA ASP A 77 11.62 24.42 -6.36
C ASP A 77 11.10 25.24 -5.15
N GLY A 78 9.79 25.28 -4.96
CA GLY A 78 9.16 25.97 -3.85
C GLY A 78 9.48 25.34 -2.48
N PRO A 79 9.14 26.02 -1.37
CA PRO A 79 9.29 25.46 -0.05
C PRO A 79 8.35 24.27 0.18
N ALA A 80 8.79 23.32 1.00
CA ALA A 80 7.93 22.23 1.43
C ALA A 80 6.85 22.74 2.42
N PHE A 81 5.64 22.23 2.31
CA PHE A 81 4.54 22.54 3.21
C PHE A 81 3.83 21.27 3.68
N LYS A 82 3.17 21.37 4.84
CA LYS A 82 2.43 20.26 5.42
C LYS A 82 1.05 20.10 4.75
N THR A 83 0.68 18.87 4.45
CA THR A 83 -0.60 18.56 3.81
C THR A 83 -1.12 17.20 4.30
N ALA A 84 -2.43 17.00 4.25
CA ALA A 84 -3.09 15.70 4.38
C ALA A 84 -3.40 15.05 3.02
N ASN A 85 -2.98 15.65 1.92
CA ASN A 85 -3.33 15.18 0.57
C ASN A 85 -2.58 13.92 0.13
N GLY A 86 -1.74 13.33 0.98
CA GLY A 86 -0.97 12.14 0.66
C GLY A 86 -1.78 10.85 0.49
N TRP A 87 -3.03 10.82 0.94
CA TRP A 87 -3.92 9.65 0.88
C TRP A 87 -3.29 8.36 1.40
N ILE A 88 -2.38 8.47 2.36
CA ILE A 88 -1.71 7.33 2.96
C ILE A 88 -2.54 6.89 4.16
N ALA A 89 -3.14 5.71 4.07
CA ALA A 89 -3.91 5.15 5.16
C ALA A 89 -3.01 4.67 6.31
N ARG A 90 -3.52 4.84 7.52
CA ARG A 90 -2.92 4.35 8.75
C ARG A 90 -3.84 3.28 9.35
N CYS A 91 -3.71 2.05 8.89
CA CYS A 91 -4.45 0.90 9.41
C CYS A 91 -3.78 -0.41 9.01
N VAL A 92 -4.12 -1.49 9.71
CA VAL A 92 -3.77 -2.86 9.30
C VAL A 92 -4.36 -3.13 7.93
N GLY A 93 -3.54 -3.60 6.99
CA GLY A 93 -3.90 -3.77 5.58
C GLY A 93 -3.57 -2.56 4.69
N GLY A 94 -3.24 -1.41 5.30
CA GLY A 94 -2.86 -0.19 4.59
C GLY A 94 -3.98 0.38 3.72
N GLY A 95 -3.60 1.15 2.69
CA GLY A 95 -4.54 1.80 1.78
C GLY A 95 -5.44 0.84 1.00
N THR A 96 -5.08 -0.42 0.90
CA THR A 96 -5.88 -1.45 0.22
C THR A 96 -7.23 -1.69 0.91
N VAL A 97 -7.33 -1.42 2.21
CA VAL A 97 -8.58 -1.60 2.99
C VAL A 97 -9.70 -0.68 2.52
N HIS A 98 -9.38 0.52 2.03
CA HIS A 98 -10.37 1.52 1.61
C HIS A 98 -10.27 1.92 0.12
N MET A 99 -9.50 1.18 -0.66
CA MET A 99 -9.41 1.38 -2.09
C MET A 99 -10.65 0.83 -2.78
N SER A 100 -11.45 1.49 -3.37
CA SER A 100 -12.71 1.16 -4.07
C SER A 100 -12.72 -0.17 -4.88
N GLY A 101 -11.99 -1.19 -4.46
CA GLY A 101 -11.93 -2.52 -5.07
C GLY A 101 -11.18 -2.59 -6.42
N TYR A 102 -10.30 -1.67 -6.69
CA TYR A 102 -9.48 -1.69 -7.91
C TYR A 102 -8.40 -2.76 -7.83
N PHE A 103 -8.76 -3.99 -8.19
CA PHE A 103 -7.89 -5.17 -8.21
C PHE A 103 -7.79 -5.74 -9.63
N TYR A 104 -7.43 -4.91 -10.60
CA TYR A 104 -7.30 -5.35 -11.98
C TYR A 104 -5.88 -5.83 -12.25
N ARG A 105 -5.78 -6.90 -13.04
CA ARG A 105 -4.50 -7.25 -13.67
C ARG A 105 -4.11 -6.18 -14.67
N LEU A 106 -2.83 -5.87 -14.77
CA LEU A 106 -2.33 -5.11 -15.89
C LEU A 106 -2.50 -5.93 -17.18
N HIS A 107 -2.78 -5.24 -18.29
CA HIS A 107 -2.80 -5.90 -19.59
C HIS A 107 -1.39 -6.14 -20.12
N PRO A 108 -1.15 -7.14 -20.98
CA PRO A 108 0.17 -7.38 -21.58
C PRO A 108 0.77 -6.14 -22.22
N GLU A 109 -0.06 -5.28 -22.83
CA GLU A 109 0.36 -4.05 -23.48
C GLU A 109 0.89 -2.99 -22.48
N ASP A 110 0.48 -3.03 -21.23
CA ASP A 110 0.91 -2.08 -20.21
C ASP A 110 2.39 -2.23 -19.88
N PHE A 111 2.95 -3.41 -20.13
CA PHE A 111 4.38 -3.68 -19.95
C PHE A 111 5.25 -3.13 -21.09
N ARG A 112 4.65 -2.72 -22.21
CA ARG A 112 5.32 -2.29 -23.44
C ARG A 112 4.93 -0.90 -23.89
N LEU A 113 4.63 0.00 -22.94
CA LEU A 113 4.17 1.35 -23.26
C LEU A 113 5.24 2.17 -24.01
N GLY A 114 6.53 2.02 -23.66
CA GLY A 114 7.63 2.68 -24.33
C GLY A 114 7.77 2.23 -25.79
N THR A 115 7.72 0.94 -26.05
CA THR A 115 7.73 0.37 -27.41
C THR A 115 6.49 0.79 -28.20
N ARG A 116 5.30 0.77 -27.54
CA ARG A 116 4.02 1.04 -28.21
C ARG A 116 3.83 2.50 -28.60
N TYR A 117 4.17 3.42 -27.71
CA TYR A 117 3.92 4.86 -27.90
C TYR A 117 5.17 5.67 -28.26
N GLY A 118 6.36 5.09 -28.08
CA GLY A 118 7.60 5.79 -28.28
C GLY A 118 7.80 6.96 -27.32
N ARG A 119 8.59 7.94 -27.74
CA ARG A 119 8.86 9.12 -26.93
C ARG A 119 7.69 10.10 -27.00
N LEU A 120 7.02 10.30 -25.86
CA LEU A 120 5.97 11.30 -25.71
C LEU A 120 6.54 12.59 -25.13
N PRO A 121 6.23 13.78 -25.71
CA PRO A 121 6.66 15.06 -25.14
C PRO A 121 6.09 15.26 -23.71
N GLY A 122 6.96 15.59 -22.77
CA GLY A 122 6.57 15.82 -21.38
C GLY A 122 6.30 14.56 -20.54
N ALA A 123 6.47 13.36 -21.10
CA ALA A 123 6.33 12.10 -20.39
C ALA A 123 7.59 11.24 -20.49
N ASN A 124 7.90 10.56 -19.41
CA ASN A 124 8.98 9.56 -19.37
C ASN A 124 8.35 8.16 -19.41
N VAL A 125 8.01 7.71 -20.62
CA VAL A 125 7.38 6.40 -20.84
C VAL A 125 8.48 5.40 -21.21
N ALA A 126 8.49 4.29 -20.49
CA ALA A 126 9.44 3.19 -20.70
C ALA A 126 8.71 1.85 -20.66
N ASP A 127 9.29 0.83 -21.24
CA ASP A 127 8.85 -0.54 -21.05
C ASP A 127 9.25 -1.02 -19.65
N TRP A 128 8.45 -1.89 -19.07
CA TRP A 128 8.81 -2.58 -17.85
C TRP A 128 9.93 -3.62 -18.14
N PRO A 129 10.83 -3.89 -17.18
CA PRO A 129 11.87 -4.89 -17.34
C PRO A 129 11.36 -6.34 -17.25
N ILE A 130 10.05 -6.52 -17.09
CA ILE A 130 9.33 -7.79 -16.99
C ILE A 130 8.15 -7.78 -17.95
N GLU A 131 7.57 -8.93 -18.20
CA GLU A 131 6.39 -9.10 -19.03
C GLU A 131 5.19 -9.59 -18.23
N TYR A 132 4.00 -9.59 -18.85
CA TYR A 132 2.78 -10.08 -18.23
C TYR A 132 2.93 -11.52 -17.73
N ASP A 133 3.56 -12.39 -18.52
CA ASP A 133 3.72 -13.81 -18.19
C ASP A 133 4.62 -14.03 -16.97
N ASP A 134 5.52 -13.09 -16.67
CA ASP A 134 6.33 -13.14 -15.45
C ASP A 134 5.47 -12.89 -14.20
N LEU A 135 4.40 -12.09 -14.32
CA LEU A 135 3.49 -11.78 -13.20
C LEU A 135 2.25 -12.66 -13.13
N ALA A 136 1.83 -13.29 -14.23
CA ALA A 136 0.60 -14.08 -14.29
C ALA A 136 0.49 -15.11 -13.14
N PRO A 137 1.54 -15.89 -12.79
CA PRO A 137 1.48 -16.85 -11.68
C PRO A 137 1.27 -16.19 -10.30
N TYR A 138 1.65 -14.92 -10.15
CA TYR A 138 1.45 -14.18 -8.91
C TYR A 138 0.04 -13.60 -8.84
N TYR A 139 -0.53 -13.15 -9.95
CA TYR A 139 -1.94 -12.79 -10.04
C TYR A 139 -2.83 -13.96 -9.64
N ASP A 140 -2.59 -15.14 -10.22
CA ASP A 140 -3.34 -16.37 -9.92
C ASP A 140 -3.27 -16.77 -8.43
N ARG A 141 -2.22 -16.35 -7.72
CA ARG A 141 -2.07 -16.67 -6.28
C ARG A 141 -2.79 -15.70 -5.37
N VAL A 142 -3.09 -14.49 -5.81
CA VAL A 142 -3.74 -13.46 -4.97
C VAL A 142 -5.23 -13.32 -5.25
N GLU A 143 -5.71 -13.84 -6.36
CA GLU A 143 -7.13 -13.96 -6.71
C GLU A 143 -7.74 -15.21 -6.09
#